data_d1c6b6f37dbd7c7926839060507337d1
#
_entry.id   d1c6b6f37dbd7c7926839060507337d1
#
_cell.length_a   1.000
_cell.length_b   1.000
_cell.length_c   1.000
_cell.angle_alpha   90.00
_cell.angle_beta   90.00
_cell.angle_gamma   90.00
#
_symmetry.space_group_name_H-M   'P 1'
#
loop_
_entity.id
_entity.type
_entity.pdbx_description
1 polymer ?
#
loop_
_entity_poly.entity_id
_entity_poly.type
_entity_poly.pdbx_seq_one_letter_code
_entity_poly.pdbx_strand_id
1 'polypeptide(L)'
;PATSSAASDVYKRQNISCAGLVKGSPNKSNAIKLVEFLLSKEAQEHIVNNTFEYPMIPGVSPHELVVNMGLDFKQDLTTKVVNYGKNQAAAVAAMTGAGWQ
;
A
#
# COMPACT_ATOMS: atom_id res chain seq x y z
N PRO A 1 12.10 -1.77 -16.41
CA PRO A 1 11.52 -0.48 -16.21
C PRO A 1 10.07 -0.61 -15.77
N ALA A 2 9.67 0.23 -14.85
CA ALA A 2 8.38 0.22 -14.16
C ALA A 2 7.17 0.56 -15.04
N THR A 3 7.24 0.30 -16.32
CA THR A 3 6.21 0.67 -17.29
C THR A 3 5.01 -0.27 -17.33
N SER A 4 5.12 -1.46 -16.76
CA SER A 4 4.04 -2.43 -16.79
C SER A 4 2.89 -2.08 -15.85
N SER A 5 3.17 -1.37 -14.78
CA SER A 5 2.12 -0.98 -13.84
C SER A 5 1.27 0.17 -14.35
N ALA A 6 1.81 0.97 -15.24
CA ALA A 6 1.09 2.10 -15.81
C ALA A 6 0.05 1.69 -16.85
N ALA A 7 0.23 0.54 -17.47
CA ALA A 7 -0.67 0.09 -18.53
C ALA A 7 -1.92 -0.62 -18.03
N SER A 8 -1.97 -0.95 -16.78
CA SER A 8 -3.10 -1.71 -16.21
C SER A 8 -4.23 -0.86 -15.64
N ASP A 9 -4.50 0.20 -16.24
CA ASP A 9 -4.86 1.38 -15.68
C ASP A 9 -6.21 1.82 -15.52
N VAL A 10 -7.18 0.97 -15.76
CA VAL A 10 -8.58 1.27 -15.48
C VAL A 10 -8.93 0.96 -14.02
N TYR A 11 -8.23 0.01 -13.41
CA TYR A 11 -8.45 -0.39 -12.01
C TYR A 11 -7.13 -0.65 -11.33
N LYS A 12 -6.63 0.34 -10.60
CA LYS A 12 -5.45 0.15 -9.76
C LYS A 12 -5.88 -0.47 -8.44
N ARG A 13 -5.37 -1.66 -8.19
CA ARG A 13 -5.54 -2.33 -6.90
C ARG A 13 -4.41 -1.90 -6.01
N GLN A 14 -4.74 -1.21 -4.93
CA GLN A 14 -3.75 -0.87 -3.93
C GLN A 14 -3.45 -2.08 -3.06
N ASN A 15 -2.19 -2.35 -2.88
CA ASN A 15 -1.71 -3.18 -1.79
C ASN A 15 -1.57 -2.27 -0.57
N ILE A 16 -2.44 -2.45 0.42
CA ILE A 16 -2.51 -1.57 1.58
C ILE A 16 -1.62 -2.09 2.67
N SER A 17 -0.61 -1.31 3.05
CA SER A 17 0.19 -1.56 4.24
C SER A 17 -0.63 -1.22 5.49
N CYS A 18 -0.59 -2.09 6.48
CA CYS A 18 -1.38 -1.94 7.69
C CYS A 18 -0.52 -2.05 8.94
N ALA A 19 -0.89 -1.32 9.98
CA ALA A 19 -0.41 -1.50 11.33
C ALA A 19 -1.59 -1.86 12.24
N GLY A 20 -1.38 -2.75 13.19
CA GLY A 20 -2.44 -3.19 14.09
C GLY A 20 -1.93 -3.55 15.47
N LEU A 21 -2.82 -3.48 16.44
CA LEU A 21 -2.54 -3.88 17.81
C LEU A 21 -2.74 -5.37 17.99
N VAL A 22 -1.68 -6.05 18.45
CA VAL A 22 -1.76 -7.48 18.76
C VAL A 22 -2.66 -7.73 19.98
N LYS A 23 -3.62 -8.62 19.83
CA LYS A 23 -4.51 -9.03 20.93
C LYS A 23 -3.67 -9.61 22.08
N GLY A 24 -3.89 -9.09 23.28
CA GLY A 24 -3.14 -9.53 24.47
C GLY A 24 -1.76 -8.90 24.64
N SER A 25 -1.40 -7.90 23.84
CA SER A 25 -0.14 -7.17 24.03
C SER A 25 -0.04 -6.59 25.45
N PRO A 26 1.08 -6.83 26.17
CA PRO A 26 1.29 -6.24 27.49
C PRO A 26 1.53 -4.73 27.42
N ASN A 27 1.92 -4.21 26.25
CA ASN A 27 2.27 -2.81 26.03
C ASN A 27 1.20 -2.06 25.21
N LYS A 28 -0.06 -2.39 25.39
CA LYS A 28 -1.18 -1.87 24.61
C LYS A 28 -1.19 -0.32 24.53
N SER A 29 -1.00 0.34 25.66
CA SER A 29 -0.98 1.81 25.72
C SER A 29 0.12 2.42 24.85
N ASN A 30 1.33 1.88 24.89
CA ASN A 30 2.44 2.36 24.08
C ASN A 30 2.25 2.01 22.60
N ALA A 31 1.68 0.85 22.31
CA ALA A 31 1.36 0.45 20.94
C ALA A 31 0.33 1.39 20.28
N ILE A 32 -0.68 1.83 21.03
CA ILE A 32 -1.64 2.83 20.54
C ILE A 32 -0.93 4.16 20.24
N LYS A 33 -0.06 4.63 21.14
CA LYS A 33 0.73 5.85 20.89
C LYS A 33 1.60 5.75 19.64
N LEU A 34 2.18 4.57 19.39
CA LEU A 34 2.94 4.33 18.16
C LEU A 34 2.06 4.44 16.93
N VAL A 35 0.87 3.82 16.94
CA VAL A 35 -0.06 3.92 15.80
C VAL A 35 -0.51 5.36 15.58
N GLU A 36 -0.80 6.10 16.65
CA GLU A 36 -1.13 7.53 16.57
C GLU A 36 0.04 8.34 15.99
N PHE A 37 1.28 8.05 16.40
CA PHE A 37 2.46 8.70 15.86
C PHE A 37 2.64 8.40 14.36
N LEU A 38 2.38 7.18 13.91
CA LEU A 38 2.44 6.83 12.49
C LEU A 38 1.45 7.65 11.63
N LEU A 39 0.37 8.15 12.21
CA LEU A 39 -0.58 9.06 11.56
C LEU A 39 -0.19 10.54 11.71
N SER A 40 0.90 10.87 12.36
CA SER A 40 1.40 12.25 12.43
C SER A 40 1.92 12.71 11.07
N LYS A 41 1.93 14.03 10.87
CA LYS A 41 2.47 14.62 9.65
C LYS A 41 3.94 14.23 9.44
N GLU A 42 4.74 14.30 10.49
CA GLU A 42 6.17 13.95 10.48
C GLU A 42 6.38 12.50 10.01
N ALA A 43 5.69 11.54 10.62
CA ALA A 43 5.81 10.13 10.26
C ALA A 43 5.32 9.87 8.83
N GLN A 44 4.22 10.50 8.42
CA GLN A 44 3.67 10.33 7.07
C GLN A 44 4.57 10.93 6.00
N GLU A 45 5.18 12.09 6.23
CA GLU A 45 6.17 12.68 5.33
C GLU A 45 7.40 11.75 5.18
N HIS A 46 7.87 11.17 6.29
CA HIS A 46 8.97 10.22 6.26
C HIS A 46 8.62 8.96 5.45
N ILE A 47 7.46 8.35 5.71
CA ILE A 47 6.99 7.16 5.00
C ILE A 47 6.89 7.44 3.50
N VAL A 48 6.17 8.48 3.12
CA VAL A 48 5.96 8.87 1.73
C VAL A 48 7.28 9.05 0.97
N ASN A 49 8.24 9.74 1.58
CA ASN A 49 9.50 10.06 0.92
C ASN A 49 10.49 8.88 0.83
N ASN A 50 10.32 7.86 1.66
CA ASN A 50 11.24 6.72 1.70
C ASN A 50 10.64 5.42 1.16
N THR A 51 9.33 5.29 1.12
CA THR A 51 8.67 4.06 0.64
C THR A 51 7.86 4.25 -0.64
N PHE A 52 7.68 5.49 -1.09
CA PHE A 52 6.86 5.85 -2.25
C PHE A 52 5.39 5.42 -2.10
N GLU A 53 4.91 5.32 -0.87
CA GLU A 53 3.52 5.04 -0.56
C GLU A 53 2.68 6.32 -0.59
N TYR A 54 1.37 6.17 -0.75
CA TYR A 54 0.44 7.29 -0.60
C TYR A 54 0.27 7.65 0.88
N PRO A 55 0.15 8.94 1.22
CA PRO A 55 -0.10 9.35 2.59
C PRO A 55 -1.50 8.91 3.06
N MET A 56 -1.60 8.62 4.35
CA MET A 56 -2.86 8.23 4.99
C MET A 56 -3.65 9.41 5.55
N ILE A 57 -3.05 10.59 5.60
CA ILE A 57 -3.65 11.80 6.16
C ILE A 57 -3.69 12.94 5.15
N PRO A 58 -4.66 13.86 5.24
CA PRO A 58 -4.64 15.07 4.43
C PRO A 58 -3.45 15.98 4.83
N GLY A 59 -3.00 16.81 3.89
CA GLY A 59 -1.94 17.78 4.15
C GLY A 59 -0.51 17.25 4.01
N VAL A 60 -0.34 15.98 3.64
CA VAL A 60 0.92 15.40 3.21
C VAL A 60 0.82 15.07 1.72
N SER A 61 1.77 15.55 0.93
CA SER A 61 1.81 15.26 -0.51
C SER A 61 2.52 13.93 -0.77
N PRO A 62 2.07 13.14 -1.74
CA PRO A 62 2.83 11.98 -2.20
C PRO A 62 4.20 12.37 -2.73
N HIS A 63 5.14 11.43 -2.77
CA HIS A 63 6.45 11.65 -3.38
C HIS A 63 6.31 12.07 -4.85
N GLU A 64 7.20 12.93 -5.36
CA GLU A 64 7.16 13.46 -6.71
C GLU A 64 7.04 12.37 -7.80
N LEU A 65 7.77 11.28 -7.65
CA LEU A 65 7.68 10.14 -8.57
C LEU A 65 6.27 9.53 -8.60
N VAL A 66 5.59 9.47 -7.46
CA VAL A 66 4.22 8.96 -7.36
C VAL A 66 3.24 9.94 -7.99
N VAL A 67 3.43 11.24 -7.77
CA VAL A 67 2.63 12.30 -8.42
C VAL A 67 2.76 12.21 -9.94
N ASN A 68 3.97 12.03 -10.44
CA ASN A 68 4.24 11.93 -11.88
C ASN A 68 3.66 10.66 -12.52
N MET A 69 3.43 9.61 -11.74
CA MET A 69 2.72 8.41 -12.19
C MET A 69 1.20 8.62 -12.33
N GLY A 70 0.68 9.71 -11.81
CA GLY A 70 -0.74 10.05 -11.78
C GLY A 70 -1.42 9.65 -10.47
N LEU A 71 -2.23 10.56 -9.96
CA LEU A 71 -3.01 10.37 -8.73
C LEU A 71 -4.47 10.01 -8.99
N ASP A 72 -4.92 10.16 -10.23
CA ASP A 72 -6.29 9.88 -10.62
C ASP A 72 -6.44 8.40 -11.01
N PHE A 73 -6.61 7.55 -10.01
CA PHE A 73 -6.83 6.14 -10.20
C PHE A 73 -8.10 5.67 -9.49
N LYS A 74 -8.76 4.68 -10.09
CA LYS A 74 -9.93 4.05 -9.49
C LYS A 74 -9.48 2.95 -8.52
N GLN A 75 -10.02 3.00 -7.31
CA GLN A 75 -9.84 1.93 -6.33
C GLN A 75 -10.81 0.79 -6.60
N ASP A 76 -10.33 -0.44 -6.53
CA ASP A 76 -11.19 -1.62 -6.51
C ASP A 76 -11.67 -1.87 -5.07
N LEU A 77 -12.86 -1.42 -4.77
CA LEU A 77 -13.50 -1.62 -3.47
C LEU A 77 -14.37 -2.89 -3.41
N THR A 78 -14.43 -3.65 -4.50
CA THR A 78 -15.32 -4.82 -4.61
C THR A 78 -14.59 -6.14 -4.42
N THR A 79 -13.33 -6.22 -4.80
CA THR A 79 -12.53 -7.44 -4.64
C THR A 79 -12.18 -7.67 -3.17
N LYS A 80 -12.61 -8.80 -2.65
CA LYS A 80 -12.26 -9.19 -1.27
C LYS A 80 -10.79 -9.58 -1.19
N VAL A 81 -10.06 -8.99 -0.23
CA VAL A 81 -8.62 -9.25 0.00
C VAL A 81 -8.32 -10.74 0.23
N VAL A 82 -9.25 -11.49 0.81
CA VAL A 82 -9.11 -12.94 1.00
C VAL A 82 -8.89 -13.69 -0.33
N ASN A 83 -9.36 -13.15 -1.45
CA ASN A 83 -9.15 -13.75 -2.77
C ASN A 83 -7.70 -13.64 -3.25
N TYR A 84 -6.92 -12.71 -2.74
CA TYR A 84 -5.50 -12.61 -3.05
C TYR A 84 -4.76 -13.85 -2.54
N GLY A 85 -5.00 -14.26 -1.30
CA GLY A 85 -4.44 -15.47 -0.74
C GLY A 85 -4.90 -16.74 -1.47
N LYS A 86 -6.18 -16.84 -1.80
CA LYS A 86 -6.72 -17.98 -2.54
C LYS A 86 -6.11 -18.15 -3.93
N ASN A 87 -5.81 -17.05 -4.60
CA ASN A 87 -5.29 -17.03 -5.96
C ASN A 87 -3.77 -16.92 -6.04
N GLN A 88 -3.07 -16.88 -4.92
CA GLN A 88 -1.62 -16.64 -4.87
C GLN A 88 -0.83 -17.64 -5.72
N ALA A 89 -1.09 -18.91 -5.58
CA ALA A 89 -0.35 -19.95 -6.33
C ALA A 89 -0.57 -19.81 -7.84
N ALA A 90 -1.79 -19.56 -8.28
CA ALA A 90 -2.10 -19.35 -9.69
C ALA A 90 -1.48 -18.06 -10.23
N ALA A 91 -1.46 -16.99 -9.43
CA ALA A 91 -0.84 -15.72 -9.78
C ALA A 91 0.69 -15.88 -9.96
N VAL A 92 1.35 -16.54 -9.01
CA VAL A 92 2.79 -16.82 -9.09
C VAL A 92 3.13 -17.66 -10.34
N ALA A 93 2.34 -18.71 -10.62
CA ALA A 93 2.55 -19.53 -11.81
C ALA A 93 2.39 -18.71 -13.10
N ALA A 94 1.39 -17.82 -13.16
CA ALA A 94 1.19 -16.93 -14.31
C ALA A 94 2.36 -15.94 -14.48
N MET A 95 2.85 -15.36 -13.38
CA MET A 95 4.00 -14.45 -13.39
C MET A 95 5.26 -15.17 -13.87
N THR A 96 5.55 -16.35 -13.33
CA THR A 96 6.69 -17.16 -13.74
C THR A 96 6.59 -17.57 -15.21
N GLY A 97 5.41 -18.00 -15.67
CA GLY A 97 5.16 -18.32 -17.07
C GLY A 97 5.34 -17.14 -18.03
N ALA A 98 5.11 -15.93 -17.55
CA ALA A 98 5.35 -14.68 -18.30
C ALA A 98 6.81 -14.19 -18.23
N GLY A 99 7.70 -14.90 -17.55
CA GLY A 99 9.10 -14.51 -17.39
C GLY A 99 9.35 -13.42 -16.33
N TRP A 100 8.41 -13.21 -15.45
CA TRP A 100 8.59 -12.29 -14.32
C TRP A 100 9.49 -12.95 -13.27
N GLN A 101 10.59 -12.26 -12.91
CA GLN A 101 11.54 -12.69 -11.87
C GLN A 101 11.63 -11.67 -10.74
#